data_853e72126a67aad7cdd97e8f3f514e57
#
_entry.id   853e72126a67aad7cdd97e8f3f514e57
#
_cell.length_a   1.000
_cell.length_b   1.000
_cell.length_c   1.000
_cell.angle_alpha   90.00
_cell.angle_beta   90.00
_cell.angle_gamma   90.00
#
_symmetry.space_group_name_H-M   'P 1'
#
loop_
_entity.id
_entity.type
_entity.pdbx_description
1 polymer ?
#
loop_
_entity_poly.entity_id
_entity_poly.type
_entity_poly.pdbx_seq_one_letter_code
_entity_poly.pdbx_strand_id
1 'polypeptide(L)'
;MPSSGSREGVHWAAMKTIEELEELNHQLQVELRKARAAQAQAEAANQNKSVFLANMSHEIRTPLNVIMGFSNLIVTAATEEEKRMYAEVLENNCSLLLQLINDILDLSKIESGTLTFAEEEMELNILLEELASAMRTRIVAEEVILNCVTLSAPCFVVAEKKRLSQVLINLLTNAIKFTTKGSIRLGYEIHGKMLYFYVADTGCGFPESQKQKVFERFVRLDSAKPGTGLGLAICRTIVEKMGGCICCLLYTSDAADDRI
;
A
#
# COMPACT_ATOMS: atom_id res chain seq x y z
N MET A 1 -80.45 -14.33 -23.79
CA MET A 1 -79.36 -13.43 -24.17
C MET A 1 -78.46 -13.22 -22.94
N PRO A 2 -77.29 -13.85 -22.83
CA PRO A 2 -76.32 -13.56 -21.74
C PRO A 2 -75.62 -12.25 -22.07
N SER A 3 -75.59 -11.36 -21.14
CA SER A 3 -75.13 -9.96 -21.21
C SER A 3 -73.64 -9.87 -21.56
N SER A 4 -73.28 -9.08 -22.57
CA SER A 4 -71.93 -8.73 -23.02
C SER A 4 -71.08 -8.09 -21.93
N GLY A 5 -71.60 -7.54 -20.86
CA GLY A 5 -70.90 -6.90 -19.77
C GLY A 5 -70.05 -7.84 -18.85
N SER A 6 -70.32 -9.16 -18.82
CA SER A 6 -69.56 -10.06 -17.97
C SER A 6 -68.20 -10.49 -18.60
N ARG A 7 -68.09 -10.50 -19.93
CA ARG A 7 -66.84 -10.89 -20.63
C ARG A 7 -65.81 -9.75 -20.62
N GLU A 8 -66.25 -8.50 -20.77
CA GLU A 8 -65.36 -7.32 -20.71
C GLU A 8 -64.76 -7.12 -19.30
N GLY A 9 -65.57 -7.31 -18.25
CA GLY A 9 -65.07 -7.20 -16.86
C GLY A 9 -64.02 -8.26 -16.51
N VAL A 10 -64.20 -9.51 -16.98
CA VAL A 10 -63.23 -10.59 -16.78
C VAL A 10 -61.93 -10.31 -17.56
N HIS A 11 -62.06 -9.79 -18.80
CA HIS A 11 -60.87 -9.47 -19.61
C HIS A 11 -60.07 -8.31 -19.01
N TRP A 12 -60.74 -7.27 -18.50
CA TRP A 12 -60.08 -6.13 -17.83
C TRP A 12 -59.40 -6.57 -16.54
N ALA A 13 -60.01 -7.40 -15.70
CA ALA A 13 -59.39 -7.96 -14.49
C ALA A 13 -58.17 -8.82 -14.82
N ALA A 14 -58.24 -9.65 -15.86
CA ALA A 14 -57.12 -10.46 -16.30
C ALA A 14 -55.91 -9.61 -16.80
N MET A 15 -56.19 -8.55 -17.59
CA MET A 15 -55.14 -7.64 -18.05
C MET A 15 -54.45 -6.93 -16.88
N LYS A 16 -55.21 -6.43 -15.89
CA LYS A 16 -54.66 -5.78 -14.70
C LYS A 16 -53.77 -6.76 -13.88
N THR A 17 -54.18 -8.02 -13.76
CA THR A 17 -53.39 -9.05 -13.08
C THR A 17 -52.09 -9.36 -13.83
N ILE A 18 -52.10 -9.34 -15.16
CA ILE A 18 -50.91 -9.55 -15.99
C ILE A 18 -49.95 -8.37 -15.81
N GLU A 19 -50.39 -7.13 -15.83
CA GLU A 19 -49.55 -5.94 -15.56
C GLU A 19 -48.92 -5.98 -14.17
N GLU A 20 -49.70 -6.36 -13.15
CA GLU A 20 -49.18 -6.51 -11.77
C GLU A 20 -48.14 -7.63 -11.67
N LEU A 21 -48.31 -8.74 -12.41
CA LEU A 21 -47.32 -9.83 -12.45
C LEU A 21 -46.07 -9.45 -13.24
N GLU A 22 -46.20 -8.67 -14.31
CA GLU A 22 -45.04 -8.16 -15.07
C GLU A 22 -44.21 -7.18 -14.22
N GLU A 23 -44.89 -6.26 -13.52
CA GLU A 23 -44.25 -5.33 -12.59
C GLU A 23 -43.49 -6.09 -11.47
N LEU A 24 -44.16 -7.07 -10.83
CA LEU A 24 -43.54 -7.91 -9.80
C LEU A 24 -42.36 -8.72 -10.32
N ASN A 25 -42.50 -9.26 -11.53
CA ASN A 25 -41.40 -10.00 -12.17
C ASN A 25 -40.20 -9.08 -12.47
N HIS A 26 -40.47 -7.86 -12.93
CA HIS A 26 -39.42 -6.86 -13.15
C HIS A 26 -38.71 -6.50 -11.85
N GLN A 27 -39.45 -6.23 -10.77
CA GLN A 27 -38.89 -5.96 -9.45
C GLN A 27 -38.05 -7.13 -8.93
N LEU A 28 -38.55 -8.36 -9.07
CA LEU A 28 -37.85 -9.57 -8.67
C LEU A 28 -36.52 -9.77 -9.45
N GLN A 29 -36.52 -9.46 -10.74
CA GLN A 29 -35.30 -9.53 -11.56
C GLN A 29 -34.27 -8.47 -11.16
N VAL A 30 -34.70 -7.27 -10.79
CA VAL A 30 -33.81 -6.22 -10.28
C VAL A 30 -33.18 -6.64 -8.95
N GLU A 31 -33.98 -7.16 -8.03
CA GLU A 31 -33.46 -7.65 -6.73
C GLU A 31 -32.54 -8.84 -6.89
N LEU A 32 -32.85 -9.77 -7.81
CA LEU A 32 -31.99 -10.92 -8.10
C LEU A 32 -30.63 -10.47 -8.68
N ARG A 33 -30.59 -9.46 -9.54
CA ARG A 33 -29.34 -8.88 -10.08
C ARG A 33 -28.52 -8.22 -8.98
N LYS A 34 -29.15 -7.46 -8.07
CA LYS A 34 -28.47 -6.85 -6.91
C LYS A 34 -27.89 -7.93 -6.00
N ALA A 35 -28.67 -8.95 -5.66
CA ALA A 35 -28.23 -10.05 -4.82
C ALA A 35 -27.04 -10.82 -5.43
N ARG A 36 -27.08 -11.11 -6.72
CA ARG A 36 -25.97 -11.77 -7.43
C ARG A 36 -24.70 -10.91 -7.47
N ALA A 37 -24.85 -9.60 -7.69
CA ALA A 37 -23.73 -8.66 -7.65
C ALA A 37 -23.09 -8.60 -6.25
N ALA A 38 -23.92 -8.52 -5.20
CA ALA A 38 -23.43 -8.52 -3.81
C ALA A 38 -22.74 -9.85 -3.46
N GLN A 39 -23.30 -10.98 -3.90
CA GLN A 39 -22.68 -12.30 -3.69
C GLN A 39 -21.32 -12.39 -4.39
N ALA A 40 -21.24 -12.00 -5.66
CA ALA A 40 -19.98 -12.04 -6.42
C ALA A 40 -18.91 -11.14 -5.76
N GLN A 41 -19.31 -9.96 -5.25
CA GLN A 41 -18.42 -9.06 -4.51
C GLN A 41 -17.94 -9.69 -3.20
N ALA A 42 -18.82 -10.35 -2.45
CA ALA A 42 -18.47 -11.03 -1.20
C ALA A 42 -17.54 -12.24 -1.46
N GLU A 43 -17.78 -13.01 -2.50
CA GLU A 43 -16.92 -14.13 -2.90
C GLU A 43 -15.52 -13.65 -3.32
N ALA A 44 -15.44 -12.58 -4.12
CA ALA A 44 -14.16 -11.97 -4.50
C ALA A 44 -13.39 -11.45 -3.28
N ALA A 45 -14.08 -10.78 -2.33
CA ALA A 45 -13.47 -10.31 -1.09
C ALA A 45 -12.95 -11.48 -0.23
N ASN A 46 -13.69 -12.58 -0.12
CA ASN A 46 -13.28 -13.76 0.63
C ASN A 46 -12.08 -14.48 -0.03
N GLN A 47 -12.07 -14.56 -1.35
CA GLN A 47 -10.95 -15.10 -2.10
C GLN A 47 -9.68 -14.27 -1.91
N ASN A 48 -9.79 -12.94 -2.01
CA ASN A 48 -8.68 -12.02 -1.75
C ASN A 48 -8.13 -12.17 -0.33
N LYS A 49 -9.02 -12.36 0.68
CA LYS A 49 -8.62 -12.61 2.06
C LYS A 49 -7.88 -13.93 2.22
N SER A 50 -8.30 -14.98 1.52
CA SER A 50 -7.64 -16.29 1.56
C SER A 50 -6.25 -16.24 0.94
N VAL A 51 -6.10 -15.59 -0.21
CA VAL A 51 -4.81 -15.35 -0.86
C VAL A 51 -3.90 -14.49 0.04
N PHE A 52 -4.46 -13.47 0.69
CA PHE A 52 -3.75 -12.66 1.68
C PHE A 52 -3.15 -13.50 2.79
N LEU A 53 -3.96 -14.36 3.45
CA LEU A 53 -3.49 -15.21 4.56
C LEU A 53 -2.45 -16.25 4.10
N ALA A 54 -2.60 -16.82 2.91
CA ALA A 54 -1.64 -17.75 2.34
C ALA A 54 -0.28 -17.06 2.09
N ASN A 55 -0.29 -15.88 1.49
CA ASN A 55 0.92 -15.09 1.25
C ASN A 55 1.59 -14.66 2.57
N MET A 56 0.81 -14.22 3.57
CA MET A 56 1.31 -13.90 4.90
C MET A 56 2.03 -15.08 5.55
N SER A 57 1.41 -16.26 5.48
CA SER A 57 2.01 -17.47 6.05
C SER A 57 3.36 -17.79 5.41
N HIS A 58 3.47 -17.57 4.11
CA HIS A 58 4.73 -17.78 3.38
C HIS A 58 5.79 -16.73 3.75
N GLU A 59 5.42 -15.45 3.75
CA GLU A 59 6.34 -14.35 4.06
C GLU A 59 6.82 -14.36 5.51
N ILE A 60 6.04 -14.90 6.46
CA ILE A 60 6.45 -15.14 7.86
C ILE A 60 7.37 -16.35 7.97
N ARG A 61 7.07 -17.44 7.25
CA ARG A 61 7.83 -18.71 7.35
C ARG A 61 9.27 -18.55 6.88
N THR A 62 9.50 -17.78 5.84
CA THR A 62 10.82 -17.60 5.25
C THR A 62 11.83 -17.01 6.24
N PRO A 63 11.64 -15.81 6.83
CA PRO A 63 12.55 -15.26 7.81
C PRO A 63 12.61 -16.12 9.09
N LEU A 64 11.50 -16.72 9.52
CA LEU A 64 11.47 -17.59 10.69
C LEU A 64 12.38 -18.82 10.51
N ASN A 65 12.36 -19.46 9.35
CA ASN A 65 13.24 -20.60 9.05
C ASN A 65 14.71 -20.19 9.03
N VAL A 66 15.03 -18.99 8.52
CA VAL A 66 16.39 -18.44 8.56
C VAL A 66 16.83 -18.20 10.00
N ILE A 67 15.97 -17.58 10.82
CA ILE A 67 16.26 -17.35 12.25
C ILE A 67 16.50 -18.68 12.94
N MET A 68 15.66 -19.69 12.75
CA MET A 68 15.83 -21.02 13.35
C MET A 68 17.12 -21.71 12.90
N GLY A 69 17.47 -21.62 11.61
CA GLY A 69 18.69 -22.22 11.06
C GLY A 69 19.96 -21.57 11.63
N PHE A 70 20.04 -20.26 11.57
CA PHE A 70 21.22 -19.52 12.02
C PHE A 70 21.36 -19.47 13.54
N SER A 71 20.26 -19.58 14.31
CA SER A 71 20.34 -19.68 15.77
C SER A 71 21.09 -20.93 16.24
N ASN A 72 21.02 -22.03 15.50
CA ASN A 72 21.80 -23.23 15.80
C ASN A 72 23.25 -23.09 15.35
N LEU A 73 23.50 -22.44 14.19
CA LEU A 73 24.82 -22.23 13.65
C LEU A 73 25.69 -21.31 14.53
N ILE A 74 25.09 -20.26 15.13
CA ILE A 74 25.82 -19.33 15.99
C ILE A 74 26.41 -20.01 17.22
N VAL A 75 25.74 -21.06 17.74
CA VAL A 75 26.23 -21.85 18.91
C VAL A 75 27.42 -22.71 18.54
N THR A 76 27.51 -23.17 17.29
CA THR A 76 28.57 -24.07 16.79
C THR A 76 29.64 -23.33 15.99
N ALA A 77 29.55 -22.02 15.86
CA ALA A 77 30.51 -21.20 15.13
C ALA A 77 31.90 -21.28 15.76
N ALA A 78 32.90 -21.55 14.93
CA ALA A 78 34.28 -21.74 15.37
C ALA A 78 35.02 -20.41 15.59
N THR A 79 34.63 -19.36 14.90
CA THR A 79 35.30 -18.05 14.95
C THR A 79 34.36 -16.94 15.37
N GLU A 80 34.88 -15.87 15.93
CA GLU A 80 34.11 -14.68 16.28
C GLU A 80 33.57 -13.97 15.03
N GLU A 81 34.24 -14.10 13.90
CA GLU A 81 33.79 -13.53 12.62
C GLU A 81 32.56 -14.28 12.09
N GLU A 82 32.52 -15.61 12.16
CA GLU A 82 31.34 -16.41 11.85
C GLU A 82 30.16 -16.06 12.76
N LYS A 83 30.39 -15.94 14.08
CA LYS A 83 29.35 -15.53 15.04
C LYS A 83 28.76 -14.19 14.69
N ARG A 84 29.62 -13.22 14.37
CA ARG A 84 29.19 -11.87 13.98
C ARG A 84 28.36 -11.90 12.70
N MET A 85 28.78 -12.63 11.69
CA MET A 85 28.03 -12.79 10.43
C MET A 85 26.66 -13.46 10.67
N TYR A 86 26.61 -14.51 11.48
CA TYR A 86 25.35 -15.19 11.80
C TYR A 86 24.42 -14.30 12.63
N ALA A 87 24.96 -13.52 13.58
CA ALA A 87 24.19 -12.55 14.36
C ALA A 87 23.56 -11.48 13.47
N GLU A 88 24.30 -10.95 12.51
CA GLU A 88 23.77 -9.97 11.54
C GLU A 88 22.64 -10.54 10.68
N VAL A 89 22.77 -11.78 10.22
CA VAL A 89 21.69 -12.47 9.49
C VAL A 89 20.44 -12.62 10.36
N LEU A 90 20.61 -13.00 11.63
CA LEU A 90 19.52 -13.13 12.59
C LEU A 90 18.81 -11.79 12.81
N GLU A 91 19.58 -10.72 13.09
CA GLU A 91 19.04 -9.38 13.36
C GLU A 91 18.26 -8.84 12.16
N ASN A 92 18.79 -9.00 10.95
CA ASN A 92 18.13 -8.59 9.72
C ASN A 92 16.79 -9.32 9.52
N ASN A 93 16.74 -10.65 9.77
CA ASN A 93 15.51 -11.43 9.62
C ASN A 93 14.49 -11.17 10.74
N CYS A 94 14.95 -10.93 11.99
CA CYS A 94 14.08 -10.48 13.06
C CYS A 94 13.45 -9.13 12.75
N SER A 95 14.22 -8.18 12.24
CA SER A 95 13.74 -6.85 11.85
C SER A 95 12.72 -6.94 10.71
N LEU A 96 12.96 -7.80 9.71
CA LEU A 96 12.01 -8.05 8.62
C LEU A 96 10.70 -8.65 9.15
N LEU A 97 10.78 -9.61 10.09
CA LEU A 97 9.60 -10.24 10.69
C LEU A 97 8.77 -9.23 11.51
N LEU A 98 9.43 -8.38 12.29
CA LEU A 98 8.76 -7.32 13.04
C LEU A 98 8.07 -6.30 12.11
N GLN A 99 8.71 -5.94 11.01
CA GLN A 99 8.11 -5.08 9.99
C GLN A 99 6.86 -5.74 9.39
N LEU A 100 6.93 -7.01 9.01
CA LEU A 100 5.78 -7.78 8.51
C LEU A 100 4.61 -7.77 9.49
N ILE A 101 4.86 -8.03 10.77
CA ILE A 101 3.84 -8.04 11.81
C ILE A 101 3.19 -6.66 11.93
N ASN A 102 3.98 -5.59 11.94
CA ASN A 102 3.47 -4.23 12.01
C ASN A 102 2.64 -3.87 10.77
N ASP A 103 3.08 -4.27 9.58
CA ASP A 103 2.36 -4.08 8.32
C ASP A 103 0.98 -4.78 8.35
N ILE A 104 0.91 -6.01 8.89
CA ILE A 104 -0.34 -6.76 9.05
C ILE A 104 -1.26 -6.09 10.06
N LEU A 105 -0.74 -5.64 11.21
CA LEU A 105 -1.51 -4.94 12.23
C LEU A 105 -2.06 -3.61 11.70
N ASP A 106 -1.27 -2.85 10.97
CA ASP A 106 -1.72 -1.62 10.33
C ASP A 106 -2.83 -1.90 9.31
N LEU A 107 -2.66 -2.91 8.46
CA LEU A 107 -3.69 -3.30 7.50
C LEU A 107 -4.98 -3.74 8.19
N SER A 108 -4.89 -4.52 9.28
CA SER A 108 -6.04 -4.94 10.08
C SER A 108 -6.79 -3.74 10.68
N LYS A 109 -6.06 -2.74 11.22
CA LYS A 109 -6.65 -1.49 11.72
C LYS A 109 -7.30 -0.65 10.62
N ILE A 110 -6.72 -0.67 9.42
CA ILE A 110 -7.26 -0.01 8.25
C ILE A 110 -8.59 -0.66 7.82
N GLU A 111 -8.63 -1.98 7.71
CA GLU A 111 -9.82 -2.73 7.28
C GLU A 111 -10.96 -2.66 8.29
N SER A 112 -10.66 -2.70 9.58
CA SER A 112 -11.66 -2.53 10.65
C SER A 112 -12.14 -1.09 10.84
N GLY A 113 -11.54 -0.12 10.15
CA GLY A 113 -11.86 1.30 10.34
C GLY A 113 -11.42 1.86 11.70
N THR A 114 -10.63 1.11 12.46
CA THR A 114 -10.16 1.50 13.81
C THR A 114 -8.85 2.30 13.79
N LEU A 115 -8.30 2.57 12.59
CA LEU A 115 -7.14 3.43 12.48
C LEU A 115 -7.50 4.86 12.89
N THR A 116 -7.03 5.29 14.04
CA THR A 116 -7.19 6.66 14.54
C THR A 116 -5.99 7.49 14.13
N PHE A 117 -6.23 8.75 13.78
CA PHE A 117 -5.21 9.74 13.48
C PHE A 117 -5.15 10.74 14.64
N ALA A 118 -3.99 10.83 15.29
CA ALA A 118 -3.71 11.85 16.27
C ALA A 118 -2.96 13.01 15.59
N GLU A 119 -3.71 14.03 15.21
CA GLU A 119 -3.13 15.22 14.59
C GLU A 119 -2.34 16.03 15.62
N GLU A 120 -1.13 16.42 15.24
CA GLU A 120 -0.24 17.28 16.01
C GLU A 120 0.39 18.35 15.11
N GLU A 121 0.71 19.50 15.68
CA GLU A 121 1.48 20.51 14.97
C GLU A 121 2.93 20.07 14.85
N MET A 122 3.48 20.14 13.64
CA MET A 122 4.87 19.79 13.37
C MET A 122 5.51 20.75 12.37
N GLU A 123 6.81 20.89 12.47
CA GLU A 123 7.63 21.62 11.50
C GLU A 123 8.21 20.63 10.47
N LEU A 124 7.83 20.80 9.21
CA LEU A 124 8.14 19.85 8.14
C LEU A 124 9.62 19.76 7.80
N ASN A 125 10.35 20.89 7.82
CA ASN A 125 11.77 20.87 7.50
C ASN A 125 12.54 20.03 8.52
N ILE A 126 12.21 20.18 9.82
CA ILE A 126 12.80 19.38 10.89
C ILE A 126 12.48 17.91 10.69
N LEU A 127 11.21 17.58 10.45
CA LEU A 127 10.80 16.19 10.23
C LEU A 127 11.57 15.54 9.06
N LEU A 128 11.64 16.22 7.91
CA LEU A 128 12.31 15.67 6.73
C LEU A 128 13.81 15.50 6.96
N GLU A 129 14.48 16.46 7.62
CA GLU A 129 15.91 16.34 7.93
C GLU A 129 16.19 15.21 8.95
N GLU A 130 15.33 15.02 9.96
CA GLU A 130 15.42 13.90 10.90
C GLU A 130 15.33 12.55 10.14
N LEU A 131 14.35 12.41 9.23
CA LEU A 131 14.18 11.22 8.43
C LEU A 131 15.36 11.00 7.46
N ALA A 132 15.79 12.04 6.76
CA ALA A 132 16.91 11.95 5.83
C ALA A 132 18.20 11.55 6.57
N SER A 133 18.47 12.14 7.74
CA SER A 133 19.62 11.82 8.57
C SER A 133 19.62 10.36 9.01
N ALA A 134 18.48 9.86 9.50
CA ALA A 134 18.31 8.46 9.87
C ALA A 134 18.47 7.51 8.68
N MET A 135 18.03 7.91 7.49
CA MET A 135 18.14 7.07 6.29
C MET A 135 19.53 7.09 5.66
N ARG A 136 20.30 8.19 5.78
CA ARG A 136 21.70 8.24 5.30
C ARG A 136 22.54 7.15 5.95
N THR A 137 22.32 6.81 7.22
CA THR A 137 23.08 5.75 7.91
C THR A 137 22.78 4.34 7.37
N ARG A 138 21.67 4.16 6.64
CA ARG A 138 21.29 2.87 6.04
C ARG A 138 21.78 2.70 4.62
N ILE A 139 22.37 3.73 4.02
CA ILE A 139 22.94 3.67 2.68
C ILE A 139 24.34 3.03 2.79
N VAL A 140 24.47 1.81 2.29
CA VAL A 140 25.74 1.07 2.25
C VAL A 140 26.52 1.36 0.96
N ALA A 141 25.81 1.73 -0.12
CA ALA A 141 26.45 2.01 -1.40
C ALA A 141 27.08 3.40 -1.40
N GLU A 142 28.42 3.48 -1.45
CA GLU A 142 29.19 4.73 -1.43
C GLU A 142 28.84 5.69 -2.58
N GLU A 143 28.32 5.15 -3.68
CA GLU A 143 27.94 5.92 -4.88
C GLU A 143 26.49 6.46 -4.83
N VAL A 144 25.76 6.34 -3.70
CA VAL A 144 24.37 6.84 -3.54
C VAL A 144 24.34 8.01 -2.58
N ILE A 145 23.82 9.15 -3.05
CA ILE A 145 23.70 10.37 -2.25
C ILE A 145 22.22 10.64 -1.94
N LEU A 146 21.89 10.78 -0.66
CA LEU A 146 20.55 11.21 -0.22
C LEU A 146 20.54 12.70 0.10
N ASN A 147 19.81 13.46 -0.71
CA ASN A 147 19.58 14.88 -0.54
C ASN A 147 18.20 15.15 0.06
N CYS A 148 18.15 16.01 1.07
CA CYS A 148 16.90 16.58 1.59
C CYS A 148 16.71 17.98 1.02
N VAL A 149 15.52 18.22 0.46
CA VAL A 149 15.16 19.53 -0.15
C VAL A 149 13.98 20.10 0.63
N THR A 150 14.27 21.11 1.43
CA THR A 150 13.30 21.80 2.27
C THR A 150 13.14 23.25 1.83
N LEU A 151 12.07 23.89 2.27
CA LEU A 151 11.90 25.34 2.07
C LEU A 151 12.86 26.12 2.96
N SER A 152 13.24 27.34 2.54
CA SER A 152 14.09 28.23 3.33
C SER A 152 13.41 28.75 4.59
N ALA A 153 12.06 28.84 4.59
CA ALA A 153 11.27 29.24 5.74
C ALA A 153 10.70 28.02 6.47
N PRO A 154 10.53 28.09 7.80
CA PRO A 154 9.84 27.05 8.56
C PRO A 154 8.42 26.81 8.01
N CYS A 155 8.01 25.56 7.91
CA CYS A 155 6.68 25.17 7.45
C CYS A 155 5.99 24.34 8.52
N PHE A 156 5.00 24.95 9.20
CA PHE A 156 4.21 24.30 10.24
C PHE A 156 2.92 23.73 9.63
N VAL A 157 2.61 22.49 9.97
CA VAL A 157 1.40 21.79 9.53
C VAL A 157 0.80 21.02 10.68
N VAL A 158 -0.52 20.81 10.61
CA VAL A 158 -1.24 19.93 11.53
C VAL A 158 -1.54 18.64 10.78
N ALA A 159 -0.89 17.57 11.20
CA ALA A 159 -1.09 16.24 10.59
C ALA A 159 -0.63 15.13 11.57
N GLU A 160 -0.84 13.88 11.23
CA GLU A 160 -0.34 12.76 12.02
C GLU A 160 1.12 12.44 11.67
N LYS A 161 2.06 12.90 12.52
CA LYS A 161 3.51 12.78 12.34
C LYS A 161 3.94 11.32 12.11
N LYS A 162 3.41 10.38 12.90
CA LYS A 162 3.81 8.96 12.80
C LYS A 162 3.45 8.35 11.45
N ARG A 163 2.26 8.67 10.93
CA ARG A 163 1.80 8.13 9.65
C ARG A 163 2.48 8.78 8.46
N LEU A 164 2.68 10.09 8.52
CA LEU A 164 3.48 10.79 7.51
C LEU A 164 4.91 10.23 7.47
N SER A 165 5.55 10.09 8.64
CA SER A 165 6.88 9.48 8.75
C SER A 165 6.91 8.06 8.20
N GLN A 166 5.91 7.23 8.50
CA GLN A 166 5.79 5.87 8.01
C GLN A 166 5.75 5.82 6.47
N VAL A 167 4.95 6.68 5.85
CA VAL A 167 4.88 6.79 4.38
C VAL A 167 6.24 7.16 3.81
N LEU A 168 6.87 8.22 4.33
CA LEU A 168 8.16 8.71 3.84
C LEU A 168 9.29 7.69 4.05
N ILE A 169 9.34 7.01 5.20
CA ILE A 169 10.30 5.94 5.48
C ILE A 169 10.12 4.77 4.50
N ASN A 170 8.89 4.37 4.21
CA ASN A 170 8.62 3.30 3.24
C ASN A 170 9.11 3.67 1.83
N LEU A 171 8.85 4.90 1.41
CA LEU A 171 9.31 5.39 0.10
C LEU A 171 10.83 5.48 0.05
N LEU A 172 11.48 6.03 1.09
CA LEU A 172 12.93 6.13 1.18
C LEU A 172 13.61 4.75 1.23
N THR A 173 13.06 3.81 1.98
CA THR A 173 13.58 2.43 2.04
C THR A 173 13.52 1.76 0.67
N ASN A 174 12.44 1.98 -0.09
CA ASN A 174 12.34 1.49 -1.46
C ASN A 174 13.38 2.17 -2.37
N ALA A 175 13.51 3.50 -2.31
CA ALA A 175 14.50 4.24 -3.08
C ALA A 175 15.94 3.74 -2.80
N ILE A 176 16.32 3.58 -1.53
CA ILE A 176 17.65 3.05 -1.13
C ILE A 176 17.85 1.63 -1.66
N LYS A 177 16.85 0.78 -1.56
CA LYS A 177 16.88 -0.62 -1.99
C LYS A 177 17.10 -0.77 -3.51
N PHE A 178 16.52 0.13 -4.31
CA PHE A 178 16.51 0.02 -5.77
C PHE A 178 17.50 0.94 -6.46
N THR A 179 18.18 1.84 -5.72
CA THR A 179 19.24 2.70 -6.24
C THR A 179 20.60 2.14 -5.82
N THR A 180 21.38 1.66 -6.79
CA THR A 180 22.72 1.15 -6.55
C THR A 180 23.80 2.22 -6.77
N LYS A 181 23.49 3.25 -7.57
CA LYS A 181 24.35 4.37 -7.88
C LYS A 181 23.51 5.58 -8.26
N GLY A 182 23.93 6.79 -7.87
CA GLY A 182 23.29 8.04 -8.21
C GLY A 182 22.72 8.77 -7.00
N SER A 183 21.47 9.23 -7.07
CA SER A 183 20.92 10.08 -6.04
C SER A 183 19.48 9.74 -5.67
N ILE A 184 19.15 10.01 -4.41
CA ILE A 184 17.79 10.00 -3.88
C ILE A 184 17.49 11.41 -3.37
N ARG A 185 16.32 11.96 -3.68
CA ARG A 185 15.88 13.27 -3.21
C ARG A 185 14.57 13.10 -2.43
N LEU A 186 14.58 13.53 -1.18
CA LEU A 186 13.41 13.68 -0.33
C LEU A 186 13.06 15.17 -0.27
N GLY A 187 11.82 15.52 -0.46
CA GLY A 187 11.40 16.92 -0.33
C GLY A 187 9.89 17.09 -0.38
N TYR A 188 9.49 18.36 -0.31
CA TYR A 188 8.10 18.76 -0.51
C TYR A 188 8.01 20.12 -1.20
N GLU A 189 6.87 20.36 -1.81
CA GLU A 189 6.51 21.63 -2.47
C GLU A 189 5.13 22.07 -2.02
N ILE A 190 4.89 23.39 -2.03
CA ILE A 190 3.59 23.98 -1.71
C ILE A 190 2.94 24.48 -3.00
N HIS A 191 1.80 23.90 -3.37
CA HIS A 191 1.02 24.32 -4.52
C HIS A 191 -0.36 24.79 -4.03
N GLY A 192 -0.49 26.08 -3.84
CA GLY A 192 -1.70 26.69 -3.28
C GLY A 192 -1.94 26.24 -1.83
N LYS A 193 -2.96 25.41 -1.59
CA LYS A 193 -3.29 24.83 -0.28
C LYS A 193 -2.83 23.38 -0.14
N MET A 194 -2.18 22.82 -1.15
CA MET A 194 -1.75 21.44 -1.17
C MET A 194 -0.26 21.33 -0.92
N LEU A 195 0.13 20.30 -0.14
CA LEU A 195 1.51 19.88 0.06
C LEU A 195 1.80 18.67 -0.83
N TYR A 196 2.86 18.76 -1.62
CA TYR A 196 3.34 17.68 -2.47
C TYR A 196 4.65 17.14 -1.91
N PHE A 197 4.60 15.98 -1.26
CA PHE A 197 5.80 15.28 -0.83
C PHE A 197 6.31 14.40 -1.96
N TYR A 198 7.62 14.32 -2.12
CA TYR A 198 8.24 13.44 -3.10
C TYR A 198 9.49 12.74 -2.56
N VAL A 199 9.66 11.53 -3.01
CA VAL A 199 10.91 10.78 -2.95
C VAL A 199 11.26 10.43 -4.40
N ALA A 200 12.30 11.03 -4.93
CA ALA A 200 12.76 10.79 -6.29
C ALA A 200 14.10 10.07 -6.25
N ASP A 201 14.23 8.98 -6.99
CA ASP A 201 15.43 8.18 -7.07
C ASP A 201 15.89 7.99 -8.53
N THR A 202 17.16 7.71 -8.69
CA THR A 202 17.78 7.38 -9.98
C THR A 202 18.03 5.87 -10.12
N GLY A 203 17.22 5.07 -9.46
CA GLY A 203 17.32 3.61 -9.47
C GLY A 203 16.91 2.95 -10.77
N CYS A 204 16.75 1.63 -10.72
CA CYS A 204 16.45 0.84 -11.91
C CYS A 204 15.06 1.11 -12.53
N GLY A 205 14.17 1.82 -11.81
CA GLY A 205 12.80 2.02 -12.24
C GLY A 205 12.03 0.72 -12.48
N PHE A 206 10.89 0.83 -13.17
CA PHE A 206 10.07 -0.31 -13.59
C PHE A 206 9.19 0.08 -14.81
N PRO A 207 8.67 -0.90 -15.58
CA PRO A 207 7.85 -0.64 -16.75
C PRO A 207 6.59 0.16 -16.42
N GLU A 208 6.19 1.10 -17.29
CA GLU A 208 5.02 1.95 -17.09
C GLU A 208 3.71 1.15 -16.90
N SER A 209 3.60 0.01 -17.56
CA SER A 209 2.47 -0.92 -17.42
C SER A 209 2.26 -1.45 -15.99
N GLN A 210 3.26 -1.31 -15.13
CA GLN A 210 3.21 -1.76 -13.73
C GLN A 210 2.94 -0.63 -12.74
N LYS A 211 2.82 0.61 -13.20
CA LYS A 211 2.66 1.84 -12.39
C LYS A 211 1.48 1.80 -11.41
N GLN A 212 0.38 1.16 -11.77
CA GLN A 212 -0.76 0.97 -10.88
C GLN A 212 -0.59 -0.25 -9.98
N LYS A 213 0.03 -1.31 -10.50
CA LYS A 213 0.20 -2.58 -9.78
C LYS A 213 1.14 -2.49 -8.58
N VAL A 214 2.09 -1.54 -8.58
CA VAL A 214 3.03 -1.37 -7.45
C VAL A 214 2.34 -1.01 -6.13
N PHE A 215 1.12 -0.49 -6.19
CA PHE A 215 0.32 -0.17 -5.01
C PHE A 215 -0.64 -1.31 -4.61
N GLU A 216 -0.67 -2.42 -5.35
CA GLU A 216 -1.44 -3.61 -4.98
C GLU A 216 -0.70 -4.40 -3.89
N ARG A 217 -1.47 -5.08 -3.04
CA ARG A 217 -0.93 -5.87 -1.93
C ARG A 217 -0.14 -7.07 -2.46
N PHE A 218 1.03 -7.35 -1.86
CA PHE A 218 1.95 -8.46 -2.19
C PHE A 218 2.55 -8.41 -3.60
N VAL A 219 2.38 -7.33 -4.31
CA VAL A 219 3.05 -7.15 -5.60
C VAL A 219 4.53 -6.80 -5.35
N ARG A 220 5.40 -7.61 -5.93
CA ARG A 220 6.85 -7.44 -5.95
C ARG A 220 7.30 -7.49 -7.40
N LEU A 221 7.90 -6.41 -7.89
CA LEU A 221 8.41 -6.35 -9.27
C LEU A 221 9.74 -7.08 -9.42
N ASP A 222 10.51 -7.15 -8.33
CA ASP A 222 11.76 -7.90 -8.24
C ASP A 222 11.67 -8.85 -7.04
N SER A 223 11.55 -10.14 -7.32
CA SER A 223 11.47 -11.20 -6.31
C SER A 223 12.83 -11.49 -5.66
N ALA A 224 13.95 -11.08 -6.27
CA ALA A 224 15.29 -11.30 -5.73
C ALA A 224 15.61 -10.36 -4.56
N LYS A 225 14.99 -9.19 -4.50
CA LYS A 225 15.20 -8.23 -3.41
C LYS A 225 14.21 -8.47 -2.27
N PRO A 226 14.64 -8.47 -0.99
CA PRO A 226 13.77 -8.73 0.16
C PRO A 226 12.65 -7.67 0.27
N GLY A 227 11.46 -8.06 0.75
CA GLY A 227 10.37 -7.14 0.99
C GLY A 227 9.00 -7.83 0.97
N THR A 228 8.06 -7.25 1.67
CA THR A 228 6.73 -7.80 1.95
C THR A 228 5.71 -7.60 0.82
N GLY A 229 5.96 -6.63 -0.08
CA GLY A 229 4.96 -6.19 -1.06
C GLY A 229 3.76 -5.47 -0.44
N LEU A 230 3.81 -5.12 0.84
CA LEU A 230 2.74 -4.41 1.55
C LEU A 230 3.00 -2.91 1.68
N GLY A 231 4.27 -2.49 1.72
CA GLY A 231 4.65 -1.12 2.06
C GLY A 231 3.94 -0.05 1.22
N LEU A 232 3.96 -0.15 -0.11
CA LEU A 232 3.30 0.82 -0.99
C LEU A 232 1.78 0.78 -0.89
N ALA A 233 1.19 -0.40 -0.70
CA ALA A 233 -0.26 -0.54 -0.48
C ALA A 233 -0.70 0.14 0.82
N ILE A 234 0.08 0.01 1.88
CA ILE A 234 -0.12 0.70 3.17
C ILE A 234 0.05 2.20 3.00
N CYS A 235 1.11 2.66 2.31
CA CYS A 235 1.31 4.07 1.99
C CYS A 235 0.08 4.67 1.31
N ARG A 236 -0.43 4.02 0.26
CA ARG A 236 -1.62 4.46 -0.46
C ARG A 236 -2.81 4.61 0.47
N THR A 237 -3.07 3.61 1.30
CA THR A 237 -4.22 3.64 2.21
C THR A 237 -4.08 4.71 3.29
N ILE A 238 -2.88 4.92 3.85
CA ILE A 238 -2.62 5.99 4.83
C ILE A 238 -2.88 7.35 4.17
N VAL A 239 -2.28 7.60 2.99
CA VAL A 239 -2.41 8.88 2.28
C VAL A 239 -3.87 9.16 1.90
N GLU A 240 -4.61 8.17 1.39
CA GLU A 240 -6.04 8.30 1.08
C GLU A 240 -6.88 8.63 2.32
N LYS A 241 -6.57 8.03 3.48
CA LYS A 241 -7.23 8.34 4.75
C LYS A 241 -6.86 9.72 5.31
N MET A 242 -5.70 10.25 4.97
CA MET A 242 -5.31 11.64 5.26
C MET A 242 -5.91 12.65 4.25
N GLY A 243 -6.78 12.20 3.33
CA GLY A 243 -7.41 13.05 2.32
C GLY A 243 -6.53 13.40 1.12
N GLY A 244 -5.38 12.74 0.99
CA GLY A 244 -4.43 12.93 -0.10
C GLY A 244 -4.52 11.85 -1.19
N CYS A 245 -3.57 11.90 -2.11
CA CYS A 245 -3.36 10.87 -3.12
C CYS A 245 -1.87 10.58 -3.26
N ILE A 246 -1.53 9.35 -3.64
CA ILE A 246 -0.16 8.94 -3.94
C ILE A 246 -0.09 8.40 -5.36
N CYS A 247 0.95 8.80 -6.07
CA CYS A 247 1.20 8.32 -7.43
C CYS A 247 2.70 8.08 -7.63
N CYS A 248 3.03 7.32 -8.67
CA CYS A 248 4.40 7.13 -9.11
C CYS A 248 4.61 7.84 -10.45
N LEU A 249 5.66 8.64 -10.54
CA LEU A 249 6.11 9.26 -11.76
C LEU A 249 7.37 8.52 -12.25
N LEU A 250 7.36 8.11 -13.51
CA LEU A 250 8.50 7.48 -14.15
C LEU A 250 9.03 8.48 -15.17
N TYR A 251 10.32 8.80 -15.06
CA TYR A 251 11.01 9.65 -16.01
C TYR A 251 11.88 8.77 -16.92
N THR A 252 11.78 8.97 -18.22
CA THR A 252 12.78 8.44 -19.15
C THR A 252 13.98 9.37 -19.13
N SER A 253 15.18 8.84 -19.43
CA SER A 253 16.44 9.61 -19.42
C SER A 253 16.42 10.88 -20.29
N ASP A 254 15.53 10.93 -21.28
CA ASP A 254 15.37 12.07 -22.19
C ASP A 254 14.50 13.21 -21.62
N ALA A 255 13.77 12.97 -20.52
CA ALA A 255 12.87 13.97 -19.91
C ALA A 255 13.50 14.73 -18.73
N ALA A 256 14.76 14.44 -18.39
CA ALA A 256 15.45 15.06 -17.26
C ALA A 256 15.92 16.50 -17.53
N ASP A 257 15.87 16.97 -18.77
CA ASP A 257 16.44 18.28 -19.19
C ASP A 257 15.42 19.43 -19.22
N ASP A 258 14.13 19.18 -19.05
CA ASP A 258 13.08 20.20 -19.24
C ASP A 258 12.50 20.79 -17.94
N ARG A 259 13.15 20.61 -16.79
CA ARG A 259 12.73 21.29 -15.54
C ARG A 259 13.92 21.94 -14.85
N ILE A 260 14.22 23.13 -15.33
CA ILE A 260 14.88 24.19 -14.56
C ILE A 260 13.80 25.01 -13.86
#